data_b03b6d087602ffda177314481b9c0409
#
_entry.id   b03b6d087602ffda177314481b9c0409
#
_cell.length_a   1.000
_cell.length_b   1.000
_cell.length_c   1.000
_cell.angle_alpha   90.00
_cell.angle_beta   90.00
_cell.angle_gamma   90.00
#
_symmetry.space_group_name_H-M   'P 1'
#
loop_
_entity.id
_entity.type
_entity.pdbx_description
1 polymer ?
#
loop_
_entity_poly.entity_id
_entity_poly.type
_entity_poly.pdbx_seq_one_letter_code
_entity_poly.pdbx_strand_id
1 'polypeptide(L)'
;MKRNKFPRTLVFLFLLAPFHLVISAKELPDPDGKPANMAKPVQVYILMGQSNMLNFGKVAGNKEGTLEHAIKEKNLYPYLVDDAGKWTERKDVRNVRVMGSGTGGMRGFNNEWMTIKGNVGPEIGIGHHVGEASDAPVMILKSCIGNRALGWDLLPPGSESFEFTDKKGVTWVHPGYKGSPEKWQKGTE
;
A
#
# COMPACT_ATOMS: atom_id res chain seq x y z
N MET A 1 66.06 -41.07 -38.10
CA MET A 1 64.96 -40.15 -38.26
C MET A 1 63.85 -40.56 -37.30
N LYS A 2 63.71 -39.90 -36.15
CA LYS A 2 62.64 -40.15 -35.18
C LYS A 2 61.59 -39.05 -35.29
N ARG A 3 60.36 -39.43 -35.68
CA ARG A 3 59.18 -38.50 -35.81
C ARG A 3 58.56 -38.36 -34.40
N ASN A 4 58.64 -37.17 -33.83
CA ASN A 4 57.92 -36.81 -32.63
C ASN A 4 56.44 -36.60 -32.97
N LYS A 5 55.56 -37.38 -32.33
CA LYS A 5 54.10 -37.17 -32.36
C LYS A 5 53.70 -36.28 -31.18
N PHE A 6 53.20 -35.09 -31.45
CA PHE A 6 52.56 -34.23 -30.46
C PHE A 6 51.13 -34.73 -30.17
N PRO A 7 50.73 -34.84 -28.89
CA PRO A 7 49.33 -35.13 -28.60
C PRO A 7 48.46 -33.91 -28.82
N ARG A 8 47.38 -34.09 -29.59
CA ARG A 8 46.34 -33.09 -29.75
C ARG A 8 45.47 -33.05 -28.49
N THR A 9 45.70 -32.05 -27.64
CA THR A 9 44.83 -31.77 -26.49
C THR A 9 43.56 -31.09 -27.02
N LEU A 10 42.44 -31.78 -26.94
CA LEU A 10 41.13 -31.24 -27.28
C LEU A 10 40.62 -30.40 -26.12
N VAL A 11 40.65 -29.08 -26.24
CA VAL A 11 40.10 -28.17 -25.25
C VAL A 11 38.60 -28.05 -25.51
N PHE A 12 37.78 -28.66 -24.65
CA PHE A 12 36.33 -28.42 -24.63
C PHE A 12 36.08 -27.08 -23.95
N LEU A 13 35.73 -26.08 -24.74
CA LEU A 13 35.28 -24.80 -24.26
C LEU A 13 33.78 -24.94 -23.90
N PHE A 14 33.48 -25.13 -22.61
CA PHE A 14 32.12 -25.05 -22.10
C PHE A 14 31.66 -23.59 -22.13
N LEU A 15 30.86 -23.20 -23.13
CA LEU A 15 30.14 -21.96 -23.13
C LEU A 15 29.01 -22.06 -22.10
N LEU A 16 29.26 -21.53 -20.89
CA LEU A 16 28.23 -21.24 -19.88
C LEU A 16 27.42 -20.07 -20.39
N ALA A 17 26.35 -20.33 -21.12
CA ALA A 17 25.33 -19.33 -21.40
C ALA A 17 24.67 -18.93 -20.06
N PRO A 18 24.62 -17.64 -19.71
CA PRO A 18 23.90 -17.23 -18.52
C PRO A 18 22.40 -17.49 -18.74
N PHE A 19 21.87 -18.45 -18.01
CA PHE A 19 20.45 -18.70 -17.93
C PHE A 19 19.82 -17.53 -17.18
N HIS A 20 19.40 -16.51 -17.89
CA HIS A 20 18.58 -15.47 -17.31
C HIS A 20 17.20 -16.08 -17.06
N LEU A 21 16.95 -16.44 -15.80
CA LEU A 21 15.62 -16.79 -15.35
C LEU A 21 14.79 -15.49 -15.43
N VAL A 22 14.11 -15.27 -16.54
CA VAL A 22 13.08 -14.25 -16.63
C VAL A 22 11.94 -14.77 -15.77
N ILE A 23 11.88 -14.33 -14.51
CA ILE A 23 10.70 -14.49 -13.68
C ILE A 23 9.67 -13.54 -14.31
N SER A 24 8.89 -14.05 -15.25
CA SER A 24 7.70 -13.37 -15.73
C SER A 24 6.75 -13.30 -14.53
N ALA A 25 6.63 -12.14 -13.92
CA ALA A 25 5.54 -11.89 -12.99
C ALA A 25 4.26 -12.16 -13.78
N LYS A 26 3.45 -13.10 -13.30
CA LYS A 26 2.15 -13.39 -13.92
C LYS A 26 1.37 -12.09 -13.92
N GLU A 27 1.09 -11.58 -15.10
CA GLU A 27 0.25 -10.40 -15.29
C GLU A 27 -1.12 -10.68 -14.66
N LEU A 28 -1.60 -9.76 -13.84
CA LEU A 28 -2.95 -9.89 -13.29
C LEU A 28 -3.94 -9.71 -14.43
N PRO A 29 -4.98 -10.57 -14.53
CA PRO A 29 -5.99 -10.41 -15.55
C PRO A 29 -6.74 -9.10 -15.39
N ASP A 30 -7.38 -8.66 -16.48
CA ASP A 30 -8.23 -7.46 -16.45
C ASP A 30 -9.33 -7.62 -15.39
N PRO A 31 -9.36 -6.77 -14.37
CA PRO A 31 -10.30 -6.87 -13.27
C PRO A 31 -11.74 -6.49 -13.66
N ASP A 32 -11.94 -5.75 -14.74
CA ASP A 32 -13.25 -5.21 -15.14
C ASP A 32 -14.24 -6.31 -15.52
N GLY A 33 -13.75 -7.44 -15.99
CA GLY A 33 -14.56 -8.57 -16.42
C GLY A 33 -14.86 -9.62 -15.36
N LYS A 34 -14.32 -9.51 -14.13
CA LYS A 34 -14.43 -10.54 -13.08
C LYS A 34 -15.33 -10.11 -11.93
N PRO A 35 -16.64 -10.42 -11.96
CA PRO A 35 -17.50 -10.17 -10.82
C PRO A 35 -17.18 -11.11 -9.65
N ALA A 36 -17.33 -10.64 -8.43
CA ALA A 36 -17.26 -11.49 -7.25
C ALA A 36 -18.48 -12.42 -7.13
N ASN A 37 -18.29 -13.54 -6.48
CA ASN A 37 -19.39 -14.40 -6.06
C ASN A 37 -20.12 -13.79 -4.84
N MET A 38 -21.18 -13.04 -5.13
CA MET A 38 -21.95 -12.31 -4.10
C MET A 38 -22.70 -13.23 -3.13
N ALA A 39 -22.74 -14.54 -3.35
CA ALA A 39 -23.29 -15.52 -2.40
C ALA A 39 -22.29 -15.86 -1.27
N LYS A 40 -21.03 -15.48 -1.40
CA LYS A 40 -20.00 -15.67 -0.38
C LYS A 40 -19.93 -14.50 0.58
N PRO A 41 -19.51 -14.75 1.84
CA PRO A 41 -19.26 -13.68 2.81
C PRO A 41 -18.21 -12.68 2.28
N VAL A 42 -18.46 -11.39 2.52
CA VAL A 42 -17.50 -10.33 2.19
C VAL A 42 -16.21 -10.51 2.99
N GLN A 43 -15.09 -10.51 2.29
CA GLN A 43 -13.76 -10.50 2.90
C GLN A 43 -13.37 -9.05 3.21
N VAL A 44 -13.21 -8.72 4.49
CA VAL A 44 -12.89 -7.36 4.93
C VAL A 44 -11.42 -7.26 5.31
N TYR A 45 -10.70 -6.36 4.65
CA TYR A 45 -9.31 -6.02 4.96
C TYR A 45 -9.27 -4.60 5.53
N ILE A 46 -8.89 -4.48 6.80
CA ILE A 46 -8.82 -3.18 7.49
C ILE A 46 -7.41 -2.64 7.34
N LEU A 47 -7.27 -1.51 6.66
CA LEU A 47 -6.01 -0.77 6.50
C LEU A 47 -5.98 0.38 7.50
N MET A 48 -5.10 0.28 8.48
CA MET A 48 -4.92 1.30 9.50
C MET A 48 -3.57 2.00 9.32
N GLY A 49 -3.51 3.26 9.66
CA GLY A 49 -2.26 4.00 9.59
C GLY A 49 -2.44 5.50 9.62
N GLN A 50 -1.36 6.19 9.30
CA GLN A 50 -1.32 7.65 9.27
C GLN A 50 -0.93 8.17 7.88
N SER A 51 -0.01 9.13 7.75
CA SER A 51 0.30 9.85 6.50
C SER A 51 0.52 8.95 5.28
N ASN A 52 1.29 7.86 5.40
CA ASN A 52 1.57 6.97 4.28
C ASN A 52 0.36 6.16 3.82
N MET A 53 -0.65 6.01 4.67
CA MET A 53 -1.92 5.39 4.32
C MET A 53 -2.92 6.40 3.74
N LEU A 54 -2.71 7.70 3.93
CA LEU A 54 -3.46 8.73 3.23
C LEU A 54 -3.03 8.78 1.76
N ASN A 55 -3.88 9.33 0.89
CA ASN A 55 -3.64 9.35 -0.56
C ASN A 55 -2.60 10.42 -0.94
N PHE A 56 -1.33 10.15 -0.71
CA PHE A 56 -0.22 11.04 -1.08
C PHE A 56 0.51 10.64 -2.36
N GLY A 57 0.24 9.43 -2.88
CA GLY A 57 0.79 8.98 -4.16
C GLY A 57 0.22 9.80 -5.31
N LYS A 58 1.08 10.50 -6.02
CA LYS A 58 0.70 11.31 -7.19
C LYS A 58 0.38 10.43 -8.38
N VAL A 59 -0.78 10.63 -8.97
CA VAL A 59 -1.21 9.89 -10.17
C VAL A 59 -0.82 10.62 -11.42
N ALA A 60 -1.29 11.84 -11.61
CA ALA A 60 -1.16 12.59 -12.84
C ALA A 60 0.25 13.17 -13.04
N GLY A 61 0.65 13.22 -14.31
CA GLY A 61 1.87 13.83 -14.77
C GLY A 61 2.90 12.84 -15.32
N ASN A 62 3.52 13.21 -16.45
CA ASN A 62 4.54 12.37 -17.09
C ASN A 62 5.94 12.72 -16.57
N LYS A 63 6.15 12.57 -15.25
CA LYS A 63 7.46 12.75 -14.63
C LYS A 63 7.73 11.66 -13.60
N GLU A 64 9.00 11.40 -13.36
CA GLU A 64 9.43 10.43 -12.36
C GLU A 64 8.76 10.67 -11.00
N GLY A 65 8.31 9.58 -10.36
CA GLY A 65 7.56 9.60 -9.09
C GLY A 65 6.05 9.75 -9.24
N THR A 66 5.50 9.77 -10.47
CA THR A 66 4.04 9.68 -10.70
C THR A 66 3.63 8.30 -11.20
N LEU A 67 2.39 7.90 -10.92
CA LEU A 67 1.87 6.61 -11.37
C LEU A 67 1.73 6.54 -12.90
N GLU A 68 1.30 7.62 -13.54
CA GLU A 68 1.22 7.69 -15.01
C GLU A 68 2.58 7.47 -15.67
N HIS A 69 3.66 8.07 -15.13
CA HIS A 69 5.00 7.82 -15.62
C HIS A 69 5.45 6.37 -15.41
N ALA A 70 5.13 5.79 -14.25
CA ALA A 70 5.45 4.40 -13.96
C ALA A 70 4.79 3.44 -14.95
N ILE A 71 3.55 3.70 -15.34
CA ILE A 71 2.82 2.89 -16.32
C ILE A 71 3.30 3.15 -17.75
N LYS A 72 3.33 4.40 -18.19
CA LYS A 72 3.58 4.76 -19.59
C LYS A 72 5.03 4.58 -20.02
N GLU A 73 5.97 4.97 -19.15
CA GLU A 73 7.40 4.99 -19.50
C GLU A 73 8.16 3.76 -18.98
N LYS A 74 7.71 3.20 -17.86
CA LYS A 74 8.40 2.05 -17.24
C LYS A 74 7.63 0.73 -17.40
N ASN A 75 6.46 0.76 -18.00
CA ASN A 75 5.56 -0.41 -18.16
C ASN A 75 5.34 -1.18 -16.85
N LEU A 76 5.20 -0.44 -15.75
CA LEU A 76 4.89 -1.01 -14.43
C LEU A 76 3.38 -0.98 -14.21
N TYR A 77 2.86 -1.98 -13.48
CA TYR A 77 1.46 -2.05 -13.06
C TYR A 77 0.43 -2.01 -14.22
N PRO A 78 0.61 -2.82 -15.28
CA PRO A 78 -0.26 -2.78 -16.47
C PRO A 78 -1.73 -3.06 -16.13
N TYR A 79 -2.00 -3.83 -15.07
CA TYR A 79 -3.35 -4.14 -14.59
C TYR A 79 -4.15 -2.94 -14.07
N LEU A 80 -3.54 -1.77 -13.95
CA LEU A 80 -4.22 -0.55 -13.50
C LEU A 80 -4.88 0.23 -14.64
N VAL A 81 -4.63 -0.14 -15.88
CA VAL A 81 -5.22 0.46 -17.07
C VAL A 81 -5.81 -0.61 -17.98
N ASP A 82 -6.91 -0.29 -18.65
CA ASP A 82 -7.50 -1.12 -19.70
C ASP A 82 -6.78 -0.91 -21.06
N ASP A 83 -7.21 -1.66 -22.08
CA ASP A 83 -6.66 -1.55 -23.44
C ASP A 83 -6.85 -0.16 -24.08
N ALA A 84 -7.79 0.64 -23.56
CA ALA A 84 -8.02 2.01 -23.98
C ALA A 84 -7.20 3.04 -23.17
N GLY A 85 -6.37 2.58 -22.24
CA GLY A 85 -5.55 3.41 -21.36
C GLY A 85 -6.32 4.14 -20.25
N LYS A 86 -7.54 3.71 -19.96
CA LYS A 86 -8.33 4.21 -18.83
C LYS A 86 -8.02 3.42 -17.57
N TRP A 87 -8.22 4.05 -16.42
CA TRP A 87 -8.09 3.36 -15.13
C TRP A 87 -9.13 2.24 -15.03
N THR A 88 -8.67 1.03 -14.73
CA THR A 88 -9.55 -0.11 -14.48
C THR A 88 -10.45 0.13 -13.27
N GLU A 89 -11.65 -0.45 -13.29
CA GLU A 89 -12.58 -0.46 -12.17
C GLU A 89 -12.85 -1.90 -11.73
N ARG A 90 -12.53 -2.22 -10.48
CA ARG A 90 -12.80 -3.54 -9.91
C ARG A 90 -14.20 -3.58 -9.32
N LYS A 91 -15.09 -4.40 -9.92
CA LYS A 91 -16.46 -4.63 -9.44
C LYS A 91 -16.58 -5.76 -8.41
N ASP A 92 -15.45 -6.35 -8.05
CA ASP A 92 -15.30 -7.36 -7.00
C ASP A 92 -14.72 -6.78 -5.71
N VAL A 93 -14.16 -5.57 -5.75
CA VAL A 93 -13.51 -4.91 -4.61
C VAL A 93 -14.14 -3.56 -4.30
N ARG A 94 -14.67 -3.42 -3.09
CA ARG A 94 -15.15 -2.12 -2.56
C ARG A 94 -14.02 -1.40 -1.86
N ASN A 95 -13.83 -0.13 -2.18
CA ASN A 95 -12.92 0.77 -1.50
C ASN A 95 -13.73 1.69 -0.59
N VAL A 96 -13.62 1.43 0.71
CA VAL A 96 -14.34 2.16 1.76
C VAL A 96 -13.32 2.97 2.55
N ARG A 97 -13.51 4.28 2.63
CA ARG A 97 -12.57 5.18 3.29
C ARG A 97 -13.19 5.97 4.40
N VAL A 98 -12.58 5.86 5.58
CA VAL A 98 -12.81 6.75 6.73
C VAL A 98 -11.47 7.38 7.05
N MET A 99 -11.26 8.63 6.66
CA MET A 99 -9.97 9.29 6.78
C MET A 99 -10.13 10.67 7.40
N GLY A 100 -9.10 11.08 8.12
CA GLY A 100 -8.99 12.42 8.66
C GLY A 100 -7.55 12.92 8.65
N SER A 101 -7.34 14.16 9.00
CA SER A 101 -6.00 14.71 9.19
C SER A 101 -6.01 15.75 10.29
N GLY A 102 -5.24 15.52 11.35
CA GLY A 102 -5.02 16.46 12.45
C GLY A 102 -6.32 17.06 13.00
N THR A 103 -6.33 18.36 13.17
CA THR A 103 -7.45 19.12 13.71
C THR A 103 -8.67 19.24 12.77
N GLY A 104 -8.54 18.78 11.53
CA GLY A 104 -9.61 18.84 10.53
C GLY A 104 -10.72 17.80 10.72
N GLY A 105 -10.61 16.92 11.71
CA GLY A 105 -11.59 15.88 12.00
C GLY A 105 -11.67 14.78 10.93
N MET A 106 -12.60 13.87 11.13
CA MET A 106 -12.87 12.78 10.20
C MET A 106 -13.62 13.30 8.97
N ARG A 107 -13.11 12.97 7.79
CA ARG A 107 -13.76 13.27 6.53
C ARG A 107 -14.69 12.13 6.11
N GLY A 108 -15.70 12.50 5.33
CA GLY A 108 -16.80 11.67 4.94
C GLY A 108 -16.43 10.31 4.39
N PHE A 109 -17.37 9.45 4.52
CA PHE A 109 -17.33 8.04 4.18
C PHE A 109 -17.46 7.86 2.67
N ASN A 110 -16.46 7.25 2.03
CA ASN A 110 -16.56 6.81 0.65
C ASN A 110 -16.79 5.30 0.62
N ASN A 111 -17.72 4.85 -0.20
CA ASN A 111 -17.97 3.45 -0.48
C ASN A 111 -18.18 3.31 -1.99
N GLU A 112 -17.14 2.97 -2.72
CA GLU A 112 -17.14 2.91 -4.17
C GLU A 112 -16.45 1.65 -4.68
N TRP A 113 -16.68 1.28 -5.93
CA TRP A 113 -15.86 0.27 -6.58
C TRP A 113 -14.42 0.76 -6.69
N MET A 114 -13.46 -0.17 -6.54
CA MET A 114 -12.07 0.23 -6.53
C MET A 114 -11.60 0.66 -7.91
N THR A 115 -11.22 1.91 -8.00
CA THR A 115 -10.60 2.52 -9.16
C THR A 115 -9.72 3.69 -8.73
N ILE A 116 -8.91 4.22 -9.63
CA ILE A 116 -8.06 5.38 -9.37
C ILE A 116 -8.85 6.67 -9.62
N LYS A 117 -9.04 7.43 -8.54
CA LYS A 117 -9.66 8.76 -8.57
C LYS A 117 -8.78 9.75 -7.81
N GLY A 118 -7.96 10.52 -8.52
CA GLY A 118 -7.00 11.44 -7.91
C GLY A 118 -5.81 10.71 -7.30
N ASN A 119 -5.25 11.23 -6.21
CA ASN A 119 -4.11 10.62 -5.55
C ASN A 119 -4.44 9.23 -4.96
N VAL A 120 -3.42 8.39 -4.86
CA VAL A 120 -3.55 7.01 -4.40
C VAL A 120 -2.74 6.75 -3.13
N GLY A 121 -3.12 5.72 -2.42
CA GLY A 121 -2.37 5.09 -1.36
C GLY A 121 -2.17 3.60 -1.64
N PRO A 122 -1.68 2.82 -0.65
CA PRO A 122 -1.40 1.40 -0.83
C PRO A 122 -2.65 0.54 -1.07
N GLU A 123 -3.86 1.05 -0.77
CA GLU A 123 -5.12 0.34 -0.96
C GLU A 123 -5.33 -0.15 -2.39
N ILE A 124 -4.84 0.60 -3.37
CA ILE A 124 -5.03 0.24 -4.79
C ILE A 124 -4.29 -1.06 -5.11
N GLY A 125 -3.00 -1.14 -4.78
CA GLY A 125 -2.21 -2.36 -5.00
C GLY A 125 -2.74 -3.54 -4.18
N ILE A 126 -3.02 -3.32 -2.89
CA ILE A 126 -3.57 -4.36 -2.02
C ILE A 126 -4.89 -4.89 -2.58
N GLY A 127 -5.82 -4.01 -2.93
CA GLY A 127 -7.13 -4.40 -3.42
C GLY A 127 -7.08 -5.15 -4.74
N HIS A 128 -6.21 -4.77 -5.67
CA HIS A 128 -6.01 -5.52 -6.90
C HIS A 128 -5.52 -6.95 -6.61
N HIS A 129 -4.52 -7.12 -5.76
CA HIS A 129 -3.98 -8.46 -5.47
C HIS A 129 -4.92 -9.34 -4.65
N VAL A 130 -5.60 -8.79 -3.63
CA VAL A 130 -6.53 -9.60 -2.84
C VAL A 130 -7.82 -9.93 -3.60
N GLY A 131 -8.30 -9.02 -4.45
CA GLY A 131 -9.43 -9.27 -5.34
C GLY A 131 -9.13 -10.37 -6.34
N GLU A 132 -7.90 -10.40 -6.90
CA GLU A 132 -7.48 -11.47 -7.81
C GLU A 132 -7.37 -12.83 -7.09
N ALA A 133 -6.93 -12.81 -5.84
CA ALA A 133 -6.76 -14.03 -5.04
C ALA A 133 -8.07 -14.58 -4.47
N SER A 134 -9.17 -13.82 -4.51
CA SER A 134 -10.48 -14.19 -3.94
C SER A 134 -11.56 -14.25 -4.99
N ASP A 135 -12.46 -15.22 -4.90
CA ASP A 135 -13.72 -15.24 -5.63
C ASP A 135 -14.90 -14.69 -4.81
N ALA A 136 -14.69 -14.40 -3.53
CA ALA A 136 -15.64 -13.71 -2.68
C ALA A 136 -15.54 -12.18 -2.87
N PRO A 137 -16.61 -11.42 -2.61
CA PRO A 137 -16.52 -9.97 -2.61
C PRO A 137 -15.53 -9.47 -1.56
N VAL A 138 -14.71 -8.50 -1.94
CA VAL A 138 -13.68 -7.92 -1.08
C VAL A 138 -14.08 -6.49 -0.69
N MET A 139 -13.83 -6.13 0.55
CA MET A 139 -13.92 -4.76 1.04
C MET A 139 -12.57 -4.34 1.62
N ILE A 140 -11.97 -3.32 1.05
CA ILE A 140 -10.85 -2.61 1.66
C ILE A 140 -11.41 -1.49 2.50
N LEU A 141 -11.35 -1.64 3.82
CA LEU A 141 -11.76 -0.61 4.77
C LEU A 141 -10.52 0.17 5.23
N LYS A 142 -10.37 1.37 4.71
CA LYS A 142 -9.24 2.24 5.00
C LYS A 142 -9.59 3.24 6.09
N SER A 143 -9.01 3.07 7.27
CA SER A 143 -9.19 3.91 8.45
C SER A 143 -7.87 4.58 8.82
N CYS A 144 -7.72 5.86 8.45
CA CYS A 144 -6.46 6.57 8.56
C CYS A 144 -6.67 8.02 9.02
N ILE A 145 -5.78 8.49 9.88
CA ILE A 145 -5.68 9.89 10.30
C ILE A 145 -4.24 10.32 10.18
N GLY A 146 -3.99 11.52 9.65
CA GLY A 146 -2.65 12.09 9.56
C GLY A 146 -2.06 12.45 10.92
N ASN A 147 -0.73 12.40 11.01
CA ASN A 147 0.03 12.78 12.19
C ASN A 147 -0.34 11.98 13.46
N ARG A 148 -0.47 10.66 13.30
CA ARG A 148 -0.79 9.72 14.38
C ARG A 148 0.33 8.73 14.58
N ALA A 149 0.46 8.20 15.78
CA ALA A 149 1.47 7.21 16.12
C ALA A 149 0.92 6.13 17.05
N LEU A 150 1.50 4.95 16.94
CA LEU A 150 1.15 3.82 17.81
C LEU A 150 1.36 4.14 19.29
N GLY A 151 2.38 4.97 19.59
CA GLY A 151 2.81 5.28 20.94
C GLY A 151 1.83 6.11 21.77
N TRP A 152 0.79 6.71 21.18
CA TRP A 152 -0.22 7.45 21.93
C TRP A 152 -1.65 7.35 21.39
N ASP A 153 -1.84 7.02 20.10
CA ASP A 153 -3.19 6.98 19.49
C ASP A 153 -3.84 5.59 19.53
N LEU A 154 -3.02 4.54 19.60
CA LEU A 154 -3.48 3.15 19.58
C LEU A 154 -3.07 2.41 20.87
N LEU A 155 -3.06 3.12 21.98
CA LEU A 155 -2.71 2.54 23.27
C LEU A 155 -3.84 1.62 23.76
N PRO A 156 -3.51 0.42 24.27
CA PRO A 156 -4.49 -0.42 24.93
C PRO A 156 -5.08 0.27 26.16
N PRO A 157 -6.31 -0.07 26.56
CA PRO A 157 -6.86 0.36 27.83
C PRO A 157 -5.91 0.01 29.01
N GLY A 158 -5.69 0.97 29.92
CA GLY A 158 -4.77 0.81 31.04
C GLY A 158 -3.30 1.07 30.74
N SER A 159 -2.97 1.56 29.53
CA SER A 159 -1.62 2.03 29.23
C SER A 159 -1.20 3.17 30.16
N GLU A 160 0.12 3.21 30.45
CA GLU A 160 0.69 4.28 31.28
C GLU A 160 0.48 5.66 30.67
N SER A 161 0.27 6.64 31.55
CA SER A 161 0.31 8.04 31.22
C SER A 161 1.36 8.75 32.08
N PHE A 162 1.84 9.93 31.62
CA PHE A 162 2.88 10.68 32.31
C PHE A 162 2.42 12.10 32.58
N GLU A 163 2.53 12.51 33.82
CA GLU A 163 2.19 13.87 34.22
C GLU A 163 3.42 14.77 34.19
N PHE A 164 3.20 16.00 33.75
CA PHE A 164 4.22 17.03 33.72
C PHE A 164 3.58 18.40 34.08
N THR A 165 4.12 19.09 35.08
CA THR A 165 3.70 20.45 35.42
C THR A 165 4.63 21.47 34.75
N ASP A 166 4.05 22.33 33.94
CA ASP A 166 4.80 23.38 33.25
C ASP A 166 5.18 24.55 34.15
N LYS A 167 5.96 25.49 33.60
CA LYS A 167 6.43 26.71 34.37
C LYS A 167 5.30 27.62 34.82
N LYS A 168 4.09 27.45 34.29
CA LYS A 168 2.88 28.23 34.67
C LYS A 168 2.06 27.50 35.75
N GLY A 169 2.53 26.35 36.24
CA GLY A 169 1.83 25.55 37.23
C GLY A 169 0.70 24.66 36.63
N VAL A 170 0.58 24.56 35.33
CA VAL A 170 -0.43 23.71 34.68
C VAL A 170 0.11 22.30 34.57
N THR A 171 -0.64 21.33 35.09
CA THR A 171 -0.30 19.90 34.94
C THR A 171 -0.92 19.33 33.70
N TRP A 172 -0.07 18.78 32.84
CA TRP A 172 -0.43 18.11 31.59
C TRP A 172 -0.29 16.59 31.74
N VAL A 173 -1.20 15.86 31.16
CA VAL A 173 -1.15 14.40 31.06
C VAL A 173 -0.75 14.03 29.64
N HIS A 174 0.31 13.23 29.49
CA HIS A 174 0.81 12.72 28.23
C HIS A 174 0.51 11.23 28.13
N PRO A 175 -0.21 10.76 27.09
CA PRO A 175 -0.45 9.34 26.90
C PRO A 175 0.81 8.63 26.37
N GLY A 176 0.98 7.38 26.78
CA GLY A 176 1.96 6.45 26.25
C GLY A 176 3.40 6.68 26.63
N TYR A 177 3.92 7.90 26.48
CA TYR A 177 5.29 8.22 26.87
C TYR A 177 5.45 9.71 27.22
N LYS A 178 6.42 9.97 28.05
CA LYS A 178 6.74 11.34 28.52
C LYS A 178 7.12 12.23 27.34
N GLY A 179 6.35 13.33 27.17
CA GLY A 179 6.62 14.29 26.10
C GLY A 179 5.96 13.93 24.76
N SER A 180 5.01 12.98 24.73
CA SER A 180 4.19 12.76 23.53
C SER A 180 3.53 14.06 23.08
N PRO A 181 3.32 14.29 21.77
CA PRO A 181 2.74 15.53 21.28
C PRO A 181 1.27 15.71 21.66
N GLU A 182 0.54 14.60 21.82
CA GLU A 182 -0.82 14.63 22.35
C GLU A 182 -0.77 14.77 23.87
N LYS A 183 -1.57 15.65 24.39
CA LYS A 183 -1.70 15.88 25.82
C LYS A 183 -2.98 16.64 26.13
N TRP A 184 -3.44 16.48 27.35
CA TRP A 184 -4.56 17.26 27.88
C TRP A 184 -4.20 17.81 29.27
N GLN A 185 -4.92 18.84 29.71
CA GLN A 185 -4.76 19.35 31.05
C GLN A 185 -5.39 18.38 32.04
N LYS A 186 -4.71 18.05 33.12
CA LYS A 186 -5.22 17.17 34.17
C LYS A 186 -6.57 17.67 34.71
N GLY A 187 -7.57 16.76 34.73
CA GLY A 187 -8.94 17.08 35.12
C GLY A 187 -9.83 17.57 33.98
N THR A 188 -9.39 17.43 32.71
CA THR A 188 -10.20 17.75 31.50
C THR A 188 -10.33 16.56 30.58
N GLU A 189 -10.23 15.33 31.11
CA GLU A 189 -10.36 14.06 30.39
C GLU A 189 -11.75 13.84 29.82
#